data_f23685a147143815d740c237da74795a
#
_entry.id   f23685a147143815d740c237da74795a
#
_cell.length_a   1.000
_cell.length_b   1.000
_cell.length_c   1.000
_cell.angle_alpha   90.00
_cell.angle_beta   90.00
_cell.angle_gamma   90.00
#
_symmetry.space_group_name_H-M   'P 1'
#
loop_
_entity.id
_entity.type
_entity.pdbx_description
1 polymer ?
#
loop_
_entity_poly.entity_id
_entity_poly.type
_entity_poly.pdbx_seq_one_letter_code
_entity_poly.pdbx_strand_id
1 'polypeptide(L)'
;ALLEACQREDVTINEITKLIQTDPALSGRLIQRANATNQRSRAISSVFEAVPHVGLTVVKQLAMGFSLIDQYQKGTCKGFDYQEFWSHSLLMAIAMQELGKTTRVSAPDELFACGLMMRIGCLALATIYPDKYTELIAKQSPGITLNELEQQYLQTDHNELTAAMLINFGVPRIFVEPIYYHERPTESGFSEGSRPYQIVHLLYLAKQIADF
;
A
#
# COMPACT_ATOMS: atom_id res chain seq x y z
N ALA A 1 12.72 14.97 -5.00
CA ALA A 1 12.33 15.35 -3.61
C ALA A 1 13.03 14.48 -2.56
N LEU A 2 12.78 13.13 -2.50
CA LEU A 2 13.36 12.27 -1.45
C LEU A 2 14.89 12.20 -1.53
N LEU A 3 15.46 12.04 -2.72
CA LEU A 3 16.92 12.01 -2.92
C LEU A 3 17.60 13.32 -2.54
N GLU A 4 17.03 14.43 -2.95
CA GLU A 4 17.52 15.76 -2.59
C GLU A 4 17.49 15.96 -1.08
N ALA A 5 16.40 15.52 -0.42
CA ALA A 5 16.30 15.53 1.03
C ALA A 5 17.38 14.64 1.68
N CYS A 6 17.63 13.44 1.12
CA CYS A 6 18.65 12.53 1.63
C CYS A 6 20.10 13.06 1.49
N GLN A 7 20.37 13.96 0.54
CA GLN A 7 21.69 14.57 0.34
C GLN A 7 21.98 15.73 1.30
N ARG A 8 20.94 16.30 1.91
CA ARG A 8 21.10 17.39 2.87
C ARG A 8 21.62 16.87 4.21
N GLU A 9 22.52 17.62 4.84
CA GLU A 9 23.05 17.30 6.16
C GLU A 9 22.06 17.63 7.29
N ASP A 10 21.20 18.62 7.08
CA ASP A 10 20.22 19.13 8.03
C ASP A 10 18.85 18.43 7.97
N VAL A 11 18.70 17.39 7.15
CA VAL A 11 17.43 16.68 6.97
C VAL A 11 16.99 15.98 8.25
N THR A 12 15.75 16.19 8.64
CA THR A 12 15.16 15.56 9.82
C THR A 12 14.51 14.22 9.50
N ILE A 13 14.43 13.34 10.52
CA ILE A 13 13.72 12.06 10.42
C ILE A 13 12.25 12.27 9.99
N ASN A 14 11.60 13.31 10.55
CA ASN A 14 10.21 13.62 10.21
C ASN A 14 10.02 14.02 8.75
N GLU A 15 10.94 14.78 8.18
CA GLU A 15 10.92 15.19 6.78
C GLU A 15 11.07 13.98 5.86
N ILE A 16 12.03 13.11 6.13
CA ILE A 16 12.23 11.85 5.41
C ILE A 16 11.00 10.95 5.52
N THR A 17 10.44 10.79 6.73
CA THR A 17 9.25 9.97 6.96
C THR A 17 8.08 10.44 6.10
N LYS A 18 7.80 11.75 6.06
CA LYS A 18 6.73 12.32 5.23
C LYS A 18 6.93 12.05 3.75
N LEU A 19 8.17 12.15 3.25
CA LEU A 19 8.48 11.89 1.85
C LEU A 19 8.28 10.40 1.50
N ILE A 20 8.71 9.48 2.38
CA ILE A 20 8.51 8.04 2.17
C ILE A 20 7.02 7.67 2.19
N GLN A 21 6.24 8.29 3.06
CA GLN A 21 4.79 8.06 3.17
C GLN A 21 3.99 8.43 1.92
N THR A 22 4.60 9.11 0.96
CA THR A 22 3.95 9.37 -0.35
C THR A 22 4.18 8.25 -1.37
N ASP A 23 4.97 7.22 -1.05
CA ASP A 23 5.35 6.14 -1.95
C ASP A 23 4.98 4.77 -1.34
N PRO A 24 3.91 4.09 -1.84
CA PRO A 24 3.48 2.78 -1.33
C PRO A 24 4.54 1.70 -1.44
N ALA A 25 5.32 1.67 -2.54
CA ALA A 25 6.33 0.65 -2.77
C ALA A 25 7.50 0.81 -1.80
N LEU A 26 7.97 2.05 -1.61
CA LEU A 26 9.04 2.35 -0.66
C LEU A 26 8.58 2.15 0.78
N SER A 27 7.34 2.54 1.12
CA SER A 27 6.73 2.31 2.43
C SER A 27 6.69 0.83 2.78
N GLY A 28 6.22 -0.02 1.87
CA GLY A 28 6.15 -1.47 2.08
C GLY A 28 7.54 -2.09 2.31
N ARG A 29 8.53 -1.73 1.51
CA ARG A 29 9.90 -2.24 1.65
C ARG A 29 10.60 -1.76 2.92
N LEU A 30 10.33 -0.52 3.35
CA LEU A 30 10.87 -0.03 4.61
C LEU A 30 10.27 -0.78 5.80
N ILE A 31 8.97 -1.04 5.79
CA ILE A 31 8.29 -1.87 6.79
C ILE A 31 8.85 -3.29 6.79
N GLN A 32 9.03 -3.90 5.62
CA GLN A 32 9.67 -5.20 5.47
C GLN A 32 11.07 -5.22 6.12
N ARG A 33 11.91 -4.23 5.80
CA ARG A 33 13.26 -4.12 6.36
C ARG A 33 13.24 -3.95 7.88
N ALA A 34 12.33 -3.12 8.39
CA ALA A 34 12.15 -2.92 9.81
C ALA A 34 11.73 -4.22 10.52
N ASN A 35 10.79 -4.96 9.96
CA ASN A 35 10.32 -6.22 10.53
C ASN A 35 11.39 -7.33 10.48
N ALA A 36 12.23 -7.37 9.46
CA ALA A 36 13.34 -8.33 9.37
C ALA A 36 14.38 -8.17 10.49
N THR A 37 14.49 -6.98 11.08
CA THR A 37 15.42 -6.68 12.18
C THR A 37 14.71 -6.47 13.52
N ASN A 38 13.38 -6.52 13.54
CA ASN A 38 12.57 -6.30 14.73
C ASN A 38 12.56 -7.53 15.64
N GLN A 39 13.19 -7.41 16.81
CA GLN A 39 13.20 -8.45 17.86
C GLN A 39 12.04 -8.31 18.86
N ARG A 40 11.14 -7.35 18.66
CA ARG A 40 10.00 -7.12 19.54
C ARG A 40 8.86 -8.08 19.22
N SER A 41 7.99 -8.32 20.19
CA SER A 41 6.82 -9.18 20.03
C SER A 41 5.75 -8.61 19.08
N ARG A 42 5.76 -7.30 18.85
CA ARG A 42 4.83 -6.61 17.94
C ARG A 42 5.52 -6.26 16.64
N ALA A 43 4.92 -6.67 15.52
CA ALA A 43 5.37 -6.28 14.19
C ALA A 43 5.13 -4.78 13.93
N ILE A 44 6.05 -4.16 13.20
CA ILE A 44 5.97 -2.77 12.75
C ILE A 44 5.02 -2.70 11.55
N SER A 45 4.04 -1.81 11.60
CA SER A 45 2.99 -1.67 10.58
C SER A 45 2.88 -0.25 10.01
N SER A 46 3.73 0.68 10.43
CA SER A 46 3.76 2.05 9.90
C SER A 46 5.16 2.51 9.54
N VAL A 47 5.25 3.44 8.57
CA VAL A 47 6.51 4.08 8.19
C VAL A 47 7.07 4.91 9.34
N PHE A 48 6.20 5.53 10.12
CA PHE A 48 6.57 6.34 11.27
C PHE A 48 7.33 5.54 12.34
N GLU A 49 6.95 4.27 12.56
CA GLU A 49 7.68 3.34 13.43
C GLU A 49 8.93 2.76 12.74
N ALA A 50 8.85 2.50 11.42
CA ALA A 50 9.92 1.86 10.67
C ALA A 50 11.17 2.74 10.54
N VAL A 51 11.01 4.05 10.22
CA VAL A 51 12.14 4.97 10.00
C VAL A 51 13.07 5.07 11.21
N PRO A 52 12.58 5.34 12.44
CA PRO A 52 13.45 5.35 13.62
C PRO A 52 14.06 3.99 13.94
N HIS A 53 13.35 2.90 13.62
CA HIS A 53 13.81 1.53 13.91
C HIS A 53 15.00 1.13 13.04
N VAL A 54 14.95 1.39 11.72
CA VAL A 54 16.04 1.05 10.78
C VAL A 54 17.17 2.07 10.77
N GLY A 55 16.88 3.30 11.17
CA GLY A 55 17.82 4.42 11.21
C GLY A 55 17.98 5.14 9.87
N LEU A 56 18.35 6.42 9.95
CA LEU A 56 18.41 7.34 8.81
C LEU A 56 19.38 6.87 7.71
N THR A 57 20.49 6.26 8.08
CA THR A 57 21.49 5.76 7.12
C THR A 57 20.91 4.69 6.20
N VAL A 58 20.20 3.71 6.78
CA VAL A 58 19.57 2.63 6.00
C VAL A 58 18.45 3.19 5.11
N VAL A 59 17.68 4.14 5.63
CA VAL A 59 16.64 4.83 4.87
C VAL A 59 17.23 5.57 3.67
N LYS A 60 18.33 6.31 3.86
CA LYS A 60 19.05 6.98 2.77
C LYS A 60 19.56 6.00 1.71
N GLN A 61 20.13 4.86 2.12
CA GLN A 61 20.59 3.81 1.19
C GLN A 61 19.43 3.21 0.39
N LEU A 62 18.30 2.90 1.04
CA LEU A 62 17.10 2.45 0.36
C LEU A 62 16.60 3.49 -0.63
N ALA A 63 16.47 4.75 -0.22
CA ALA A 63 16.03 5.84 -1.08
C ALA A 63 16.94 6.03 -2.31
N MET A 64 18.26 5.95 -2.15
CA MET A 64 19.21 6.01 -3.28
C MET A 64 19.09 4.81 -4.20
N GLY A 65 18.94 3.59 -3.66
CA GLY A 65 18.72 2.38 -4.45
C GLY A 65 17.42 2.45 -5.26
N PHE A 66 16.38 3.07 -4.69
CA PHE A 66 15.07 3.23 -5.32
C PHE A 66 15.00 4.36 -6.35
N SER A 67 15.79 5.41 -6.19
CA SER A 67 15.84 6.50 -7.16
C SER A 67 16.45 6.08 -8.49
N LEU A 68 17.30 5.06 -8.49
CA LEU A 68 17.73 4.41 -9.73
C LEU A 68 16.55 3.71 -10.44
N ILE A 69 15.46 3.48 -9.71
CA ILE A 69 14.22 2.87 -10.17
C ILE A 69 13.15 3.95 -10.49
N ASP A 70 13.47 5.22 -10.50
CA ASP A 70 12.58 6.35 -10.91
C ASP A 70 11.98 6.16 -12.33
N GLN A 71 12.45 5.17 -13.07
CA GLN A 71 11.80 4.63 -14.26
C GLN A 71 10.43 4.00 -13.98
N TYR A 72 10.12 3.65 -12.71
CA TYR A 72 8.84 3.03 -12.32
C TYR A 72 7.70 4.04 -12.08
N GLN A 73 7.97 5.34 -12.00
CA GLN A 73 6.91 6.35 -12.07
C GLN A 73 6.29 6.45 -13.48
N LYS A 74 7.00 5.92 -14.48
CA LYS A 74 6.53 5.74 -15.86
C LYS A 74 6.75 4.29 -16.23
N GLY A 75 5.96 3.38 -15.64
CA GLY A 75 6.09 1.96 -15.96
C GLY A 75 5.76 1.65 -17.42
N THR A 76 6.06 0.44 -17.85
CA THR A 76 5.89 -0.02 -19.24
C THR A 76 4.47 -0.43 -19.60
N CYS A 77 3.58 -0.60 -18.62
CA CYS A 77 2.17 -0.95 -18.83
C CYS A 77 1.39 0.27 -19.35
N LYS A 78 1.09 0.29 -20.64
CA LYS A 78 0.46 1.44 -21.32
C LYS A 78 -0.99 1.69 -20.88
N GLY A 79 -1.70 0.65 -20.43
CA GLY A 79 -3.07 0.74 -19.96
C GLY A 79 -3.20 1.14 -18.49
N PHE A 80 -2.08 1.21 -17.75
CA PHE A 80 -2.07 1.53 -16.32
C PHE A 80 -1.68 2.98 -16.10
N ASP A 81 -2.59 3.76 -15.53
CA ASP A 81 -2.28 5.16 -15.15
C ASP A 81 -1.54 5.18 -13.81
N TYR A 82 -0.24 5.32 -13.89
CA TYR A 82 0.63 5.37 -12.72
C TYR A 82 0.38 6.62 -11.86
N GLN A 83 0.06 7.77 -12.49
CA GLN A 83 -0.20 9.00 -11.74
C GLN A 83 -1.52 8.91 -10.97
N GLU A 84 -2.54 8.37 -11.59
CA GLU A 84 -3.82 8.09 -10.95
C GLU A 84 -3.64 7.09 -9.79
N PHE A 85 -2.92 5.98 -10.03
CA PHE A 85 -2.62 5.00 -8.99
C PHE A 85 -1.97 5.63 -7.74
N TRP A 86 -0.95 6.48 -7.94
CA TRP A 86 -0.26 7.14 -6.83
C TRP A 86 -1.18 8.13 -6.10
N SER A 87 -1.97 8.91 -6.84
CA SER A 87 -2.92 9.88 -6.29
C SER A 87 -4.02 9.19 -5.47
N HIS A 88 -4.60 8.12 -6.00
CA HIS A 88 -5.61 7.32 -5.30
C HIS A 88 -5.05 6.63 -4.07
N SER A 89 -3.84 6.05 -4.15
CA SER A 89 -3.19 5.44 -2.99
C SER A 89 -3.02 6.44 -1.85
N LEU A 90 -2.62 7.68 -2.16
CA LEU A 90 -2.47 8.73 -1.15
C LEU A 90 -3.82 9.20 -0.60
N LEU A 91 -4.84 9.36 -1.45
CA LEU A 91 -6.19 9.71 -1.02
C LEU A 91 -6.78 8.65 -0.07
N MET A 92 -6.65 7.37 -0.41
CA MET A 92 -7.08 6.27 0.45
C MET A 92 -6.33 6.27 1.79
N ALA A 93 -5.02 6.55 1.78
CA ALA A 93 -4.22 6.66 2.99
C ALA A 93 -4.70 7.78 3.92
N ILE A 94 -4.95 8.96 3.36
CA ILE A 94 -5.46 10.13 4.11
C ILE A 94 -6.87 9.83 4.65
N ALA A 95 -7.76 9.27 3.81
CA ALA A 95 -9.11 8.90 4.22
C ALA A 95 -9.08 7.91 5.39
N MET A 96 -8.25 6.84 5.31
CA MET A 96 -8.08 5.88 6.38
C MET A 96 -7.55 6.52 7.66
N GLN A 97 -6.60 7.43 7.57
CA GLN A 97 -6.06 8.15 8.72
C GLN A 97 -7.12 9.00 9.42
N GLU A 98 -7.92 9.77 8.65
CA GLU A 98 -8.96 10.63 9.20
C GLU A 98 -10.13 9.81 9.81
N LEU A 99 -10.58 8.78 9.12
CA LEU A 99 -11.58 7.84 9.64
C LEU A 99 -11.08 7.15 10.91
N GLY A 100 -9.79 6.82 10.97
CA GLY A 100 -9.16 6.22 12.14
C GLY A 100 -9.14 7.11 13.37
N LYS A 101 -8.95 8.42 13.20
CA LYS A 101 -9.02 9.39 14.30
C LYS A 101 -10.41 9.40 14.97
N THR A 102 -11.46 9.22 14.17
CA THR A 102 -12.84 9.22 14.65
C THR A 102 -13.21 7.88 15.29
N THR A 103 -12.89 6.77 14.63
CA THR A 103 -13.31 5.42 15.05
C THR A 103 -12.41 4.82 16.14
N ARG A 104 -11.15 5.26 16.23
CA ARG A 104 -10.14 4.77 17.17
C ARG A 104 -9.91 3.25 17.09
N VAL A 105 -10.20 2.64 15.95
CA VAL A 105 -10.05 1.19 15.73
C VAL A 105 -8.58 0.76 15.70
N SER A 106 -7.68 1.64 15.29
CA SER A 106 -6.24 1.44 15.26
C SER A 106 -5.51 2.78 15.31
N ALA A 107 -4.17 2.76 15.44
CA ALA A 107 -3.37 3.97 15.35
C ALA A 107 -3.53 4.61 13.95
N PRO A 108 -3.71 5.94 13.84
CA PRO A 108 -3.90 6.62 12.56
C PRO A 108 -2.81 6.31 11.53
N ASP A 109 -1.54 6.17 11.97
CA ASP A 109 -0.41 5.88 11.08
C ASP A 109 -0.43 4.44 10.54
N GLU A 110 -0.96 3.49 11.32
CA GLU A 110 -1.18 2.11 10.86
C GLU A 110 -2.27 2.08 9.76
N LEU A 111 -3.36 2.81 9.99
CA LEU A 111 -4.46 2.93 9.03
C LEU A 111 -4.03 3.69 7.77
N PHE A 112 -3.21 4.73 7.90
CA PHE A 112 -2.58 5.41 6.76
C PHE A 112 -1.79 4.42 5.90
N ALA A 113 -0.92 3.60 6.53
CA ALA A 113 -0.13 2.60 5.81
C ALA A 113 -1.02 1.54 5.14
N CYS A 114 -2.13 1.12 5.78
CA CYS A 114 -3.12 0.22 5.18
C CYS A 114 -3.72 0.83 3.91
N GLY A 115 -4.24 2.06 3.98
CA GLY A 115 -4.83 2.75 2.83
C GLY A 115 -3.83 2.97 1.70
N LEU A 116 -2.58 3.32 2.04
CA LEU A 116 -1.52 3.53 1.05
C LEU A 116 -1.19 2.26 0.27
N MET A 117 -1.19 1.11 0.93
CA MET A 117 -0.71 -0.16 0.34
C MET A 117 -1.85 -1.08 -0.12
N MET A 118 -3.12 -0.73 0.11
CA MET A 118 -4.24 -1.66 -0.13
C MET A 118 -4.38 -2.11 -1.59
N ARG A 119 -3.79 -1.41 -2.54
CA ARG A 119 -3.83 -1.74 -3.99
C ARG A 119 -2.44 -1.98 -4.59
N ILE A 120 -1.42 -2.26 -3.79
CA ILE A 120 -0.04 -2.43 -4.30
C ILE A 120 0.10 -3.60 -5.27
N GLY A 121 -0.80 -4.58 -5.21
CA GLY A 121 -0.89 -5.69 -6.16
C GLY A 121 -1.18 -5.24 -7.61
N CYS A 122 -1.98 -4.18 -7.81
CA CYS A 122 -2.20 -3.61 -9.14
C CYS A 122 -0.87 -3.12 -9.75
N LEU A 123 -0.06 -2.40 -8.96
CA LEU A 123 1.26 -1.94 -9.39
C LEU A 123 2.19 -3.12 -9.71
N ALA A 124 2.14 -4.17 -8.90
CA ALA A 124 2.92 -5.39 -9.12
C ALA A 124 2.50 -6.09 -10.44
N LEU A 125 1.19 -6.26 -10.70
CA LEU A 125 0.69 -6.85 -11.95
C LEU A 125 1.08 -6.01 -13.16
N ALA A 126 0.93 -4.69 -13.10
CA ALA A 126 1.36 -3.78 -14.16
C ALA A 126 2.87 -3.83 -14.43
N THR A 127 3.68 -4.15 -13.40
CA THR A 127 5.13 -4.25 -13.51
C THR A 127 5.57 -5.61 -14.07
N ILE A 128 4.94 -6.71 -13.61
CA ILE A 128 5.34 -8.08 -13.96
C ILE A 128 4.80 -8.48 -15.34
N TYR A 129 3.58 -8.04 -15.67
CA TYR A 129 2.87 -8.42 -16.90
C TYR A 129 2.39 -7.20 -17.70
N PRO A 130 3.27 -6.24 -18.09
CA PRO A 130 2.86 -4.94 -18.62
C PRO A 130 1.97 -5.04 -19.86
N ASP A 131 2.30 -5.88 -20.84
CA ASP A 131 1.53 -6.00 -22.07
C ASP A 131 0.19 -6.71 -21.82
N LYS A 132 0.24 -7.82 -21.11
CA LYS A 132 -0.95 -8.62 -20.77
C LYS A 132 -1.93 -7.83 -19.87
N TYR A 133 -1.40 -7.06 -18.94
CA TYR A 133 -2.21 -6.23 -18.04
C TYR A 133 -2.81 -5.03 -18.77
N THR A 134 -2.11 -4.46 -19.78
CA THR A 134 -2.66 -3.46 -20.70
C THR A 134 -3.89 -4.00 -21.44
N GLU A 135 -3.80 -5.22 -22.01
CA GLU A 135 -4.91 -5.86 -22.70
C GLU A 135 -6.09 -6.16 -21.76
N LEU A 136 -5.79 -6.53 -20.52
CA LEU A 136 -6.77 -6.87 -19.51
C LEU A 136 -7.55 -5.63 -19.06
N ILE A 137 -6.87 -4.52 -18.77
CA ILE A 137 -7.51 -3.24 -18.42
C ILE A 137 -8.41 -2.75 -19.56
N ALA A 138 -7.98 -2.90 -20.82
CA ALA A 138 -8.77 -2.51 -21.98
C ALA A 138 -10.07 -3.33 -22.17
N LYS A 139 -10.20 -4.48 -21.52
CA LYS A 139 -11.42 -5.33 -21.52
C LYS A 139 -12.41 -4.96 -20.42
N GLN A 140 -12.01 -4.07 -19.52
CA GLN A 140 -12.90 -3.63 -18.45
C GLN A 140 -14.12 -2.91 -19.03
N SER A 141 -15.30 -3.30 -18.57
CA SER A 141 -16.58 -2.76 -19.04
C SER A 141 -17.58 -2.75 -17.88
N PRO A 142 -18.67 -1.96 -17.97
CA PRO A 142 -19.69 -1.95 -16.94
C PRO A 142 -20.21 -3.35 -16.64
N GLY A 143 -20.16 -3.75 -15.37
CA GLY A 143 -20.60 -5.07 -14.90
C GLY A 143 -19.52 -6.16 -14.84
N ILE A 144 -18.30 -5.87 -15.30
CA ILE A 144 -17.15 -6.78 -15.17
C ILE A 144 -16.08 -6.08 -14.34
N THR A 145 -15.77 -6.60 -13.17
CA THR A 145 -14.76 -6.05 -12.29
C THR A 145 -13.34 -6.39 -12.75
N LEU A 146 -12.37 -5.58 -12.36
CA LEU A 146 -10.96 -5.85 -12.66
C LEU A 146 -10.52 -7.18 -12.05
N ASN A 147 -10.97 -7.49 -10.82
CA ASN A 147 -10.67 -8.76 -10.14
C ASN A 147 -11.13 -9.96 -10.94
N GLU A 148 -12.36 -9.94 -11.50
CA GLU A 148 -12.87 -11.04 -12.31
C GLU A 148 -12.01 -11.25 -13.55
N LEU A 149 -11.60 -10.19 -14.23
CA LEU A 149 -10.70 -10.27 -15.37
C LEU A 149 -9.33 -10.81 -14.98
N GLU A 150 -8.76 -10.31 -13.87
CA GLU A 150 -7.48 -10.78 -13.36
C GLU A 150 -7.53 -12.28 -13.02
N GLN A 151 -8.55 -12.72 -12.28
CA GLN A 151 -8.76 -14.15 -11.99
C GLN A 151 -8.89 -14.99 -13.25
N GLN A 152 -9.67 -14.54 -14.22
CA GLN A 152 -9.89 -15.28 -15.47
C GLN A 152 -8.62 -15.41 -16.31
N TYR A 153 -7.82 -14.35 -16.40
CA TYR A 153 -6.67 -14.29 -17.33
C TYR A 153 -5.31 -14.55 -16.67
N LEU A 154 -5.19 -14.29 -15.36
CA LEU A 154 -3.92 -14.41 -14.61
C LEU A 154 -3.97 -15.51 -13.55
N GLN A 155 -5.17 -16.07 -13.26
CA GLN A 155 -5.42 -17.05 -12.18
C GLN A 155 -5.05 -16.52 -10.78
N THR A 156 -5.01 -15.20 -10.63
CA THR A 156 -4.82 -14.46 -9.39
C THR A 156 -5.38 -13.06 -9.60
N ASP A 157 -5.67 -12.34 -8.52
CA ASP A 157 -6.07 -10.94 -8.59
C ASP A 157 -5.15 -10.03 -7.76
N HIS A 158 -5.32 -8.73 -7.94
CA HIS A 158 -4.51 -7.75 -7.24
C HIS A 158 -4.71 -7.77 -5.72
N ASN A 159 -5.85 -8.23 -5.19
CA ASN A 159 -6.09 -8.35 -3.76
C ASN A 159 -5.32 -9.54 -3.17
N GLU A 160 -5.31 -10.69 -3.85
CA GLU A 160 -4.48 -11.85 -3.47
C GLU A 160 -3.00 -11.48 -3.47
N LEU A 161 -2.55 -10.83 -4.54
CA LEU A 161 -1.14 -10.42 -4.64
C LEU A 161 -0.78 -9.36 -3.59
N THR A 162 -1.66 -8.39 -3.34
CA THR A 162 -1.49 -7.42 -2.25
C THR A 162 -1.32 -8.14 -0.92
N ALA A 163 -2.23 -9.06 -0.58
CA ALA A 163 -2.16 -9.81 0.67
C ALA A 163 -0.86 -10.61 0.80
N ALA A 164 -0.46 -11.31 -0.26
CA ALA A 164 0.81 -12.05 -0.30
C ALA A 164 2.02 -11.14 -0.09
N MET A 165 2.06 -9.98 -0.74
CA MET A 165 3.12 -8.99 -0.58
C MET A 165 3.16 -8.44 0.85
N LEU A 166 2.02 -8.09 1.43
CA LEU A 166 1.95 -7.55 2.80
C LEU A 166 2.34 -8.59 3.85
N ILE A 167 1.99 -9.86 3.66
CA ILE A 167 2.49 -10.96 4.50
C ILE A 167 4.01 -11.05 4.43
N ASN A 168 4.57 -10.99 3.22
CA ASN A 168 6.03 -11.01 3.01
C ASN A 168 6.72 -9.78 3.63
N PHE A 169 6.05 -8.63 3.67
CA PHE A 169 6.53 -7.42 4.34
C PHE A 169 6.42 -7.49 5.88
N GLY A 170 5.84 -8.56 6.42
CA GLY A 170 5.65 -8.75 7.86
C GLY A 170 4.53 -7.89 8.45
N VAL A 171 3.61 -7.41 7.62
CA VAL A 171 2.42 -6.68 8.10
C VAL A 171 1.52 -7.64 8.87
N PRO A 172 1.02 -7.25 10.06
CA PRO A 172 0.14 -8.10 10.87
C PRO A 172 -1.13 -8.53 10.13
N ARG A 173 -1.54 -9.79 10.30
CA ARG A 173 -2.75 -10.34 9.66
C ARG A 173 -4.02 -9.54 9.94
N ILE A 174 -4.11 -8.91 11.11
CA ILE A 174 -5.22 -8.03 11.48
C ILE A 174 -5.45 -6.87 10.48
N PHE A 175 -4.44 -6.52 9.69
CA PHE A 175 -4.53 -5.53 8.61
C PHE A 175 -4.60 -6.20 7.23
N VAL A 176 -3.84 -7.29 7.03
CA VAL A 176 -3.77 -7.98 5.73
C VAL A 176 -5.12 -8.57 5.32
N GLU A 177 -5.80 -9.26 6.25
CA GLU A 177 -7.09 -9.89 5.97
C GLU A 177 -8.18 -8.87 5.60
N PRO A 178 -8.37 -7.75 6.33
CA PRO A 178 -9.25 -6.68 5.89
C PRO A 178 -8.87 -6.07 4.53
N ILE A 179 -7.58 -5.90 4.24
CA ILE A 179 -7.12 -5.40 2.96
C ILE A 179 -7.50 -6.37 1.83
N TYR A 180 -7.36 -7.68 2.03
CA TYR A 180 -7.78 -8.68 1.05
C TYR A 180 -9.28 -8.57 0.69
N TYR A 181 -10.13 -8.33 1.69
CA TYR A 181 -11.58 -8.25 1.51
C TYR A 181 -12.13 -6.84 1.27
N HIS A 182 -11.29 -5.82 1.11
CA HIS A 182 -11.75 -4.43 1.09
C HIS A 182 -12.75 -4.09 -0.02
N GLU A 183 -12.74 -4.80 -1.14
CA GLU A 183 -13.71 -4.63 -2.23
C GLU A 183 -14.98 -5.47 -2.02
N ARG A 184 -14.92 -6.49 -1.17
CA ARG A 184 -16.02 -7.43 -0.87
C ARG A 184 -16.17 -7.64 0.65
N PRO A 185 -16.48 -6.59 1.43
CA PRO A 185 -16.51 -6.66 2.90
C PRO A 185 -17.45 -7.73 3.45
N THR A 186 -18.58 -7.97 2.76
CA THR A 186 -19.59 -8.96 3.15
C THR A 186 -19.11 -10.42 3.03
N GLU A 187 -18.09 -10.68 2.23
CA GLU A 187 -17.51 -12.01 2.05
C GLU A 187 -16.42 -12.33 3.09
N SER A 188 -16.02 -11.35 3.90
CA SER A 188 -14.91 -11.49 4.86
C SER A 188 -15.19 -12.48 6.01
N GLY A 189 -16.47 -12.70 6.34
CA GLY A 189 -16.86 -13.53 7.46
C GLY A 189 -16.47 -12.97 8.85
N PHE A 190 -16.00 -11.72 8.93
CA PHE A 190 -15.65 -11.11 10.21
C PHE A 190 -16.89 -10.86 11.07
N SER A 191 -16.77 -11.16 12.37
CA SER A 191 -17.83 -10.87 13.32
C SER A 191 -18.10 -9.38 13.42
N GLU A 192 -19.39 -8.99 13.37
CA GLU A 192 -19.82 -7.60 13.49
C GLU A 192 -19.23 -6.93 14.74
N GLY A 193 -18.75 -5.70 14.60
CA GLY A 193 -18.10 -4.95 15.68
C GLY A 193 -16.67 -5.37 16.00
N SER A 194 -16.16 -6.48 15.44
CA SER A 194 -14.76 -6.84 15.61
C SER A 194 -13.81 -5.83 14.94
N ARG A 195 -12.56 -5.78 15.39
CA ARG A 195 -11.57 -4.87 14.82
C ARG A 195 -11.35 -5.10 13.31
N PRO A 196 -11.18 -6.35 12.81
CA PRO A 196 -11.07 -6.59 11.36
C PRO A 196 -12.33 -6.17 10.59
N TYR A 197 -13.52 -6.41 11.16
CA TYR A 197 -14.79 -5.95 10.58
C TYR A 197 -14.82 -4.42 10.40
N GLN A 198 -14.43 -3.67 11.43
CA GLN A 198 -14.37 -2.23 11.34
C GLN A 198 -13.33 -1.76 10.28
N ILE A 199 -12.13 -2.36 10.28
CA ILE A 199 -11.07 -1.99 9.35
C ILE A 199 -11.49 -2.26 7.89
N VAL A 200 -12.11 -3.40 7.58
CA VAL A 200 -12.53 -3.71 6.20
C VAL A 200 -13.56 -2.72 5.67
N HIS A 201 -14.50 -2.29 6.53
CA HIS A 201 -15.48 -1.29 6.14
C HIS A 201 -14.88 0.12 5.97
N LEU A 202 -13.89 0.47 6.80
CA LEU A 202 -13.15 1.72 6.62
C LEU A 202 -12.35 1.73 5.31
N LEU A 203 -11.71 0.61 4.96
CA LEU A 203 -10.99 0.46 3.68
C LEU A 203 -11.94 0.57 2.49
N TYR A 204 -13.10 -0.07 2.58
CA TYR A 204 -14.15 0.06 1.56
C TYR A 204 -14.60 1.52 1.39
N LEU A 205 -14.88 2.21 2.48
CA LEU A 205 -15.24 3.64 2.45
C LEU A 205 -14.13 4.53 1.89
N ALA A 206 -12.88 4.28 2.30
CA ALA A 206 -11.73 5.03 1.80
C ALA A 206 -11.57 4.88 0.28
N LYS A 207 -11.80 3.66 -0.24
CA LYS A 207 -11.83 3.41 -1.69
C LYS A 207 -12.94 4.22 -2.37
N GLN A 208 -14.17 4.18 -1.85
CA GLN A 208 -15.29 4.94 -2.42
C GLN A 208 -15.00 6.46 -2.43
N ILE A 209 -14.34 6.99 -1.40
CA ILE A 209 -13.93 8.40 -1.33
C ILE A 209 -12.89 8.72 -2.41
N ALA A 210 -11.95 7.82 -2.68
CA ALA A 210 -10.91 8.04 -3.65
C ALA A 210 -11.42 7.89 -5.11
N ASP A 211 -12.42 7.06 -5.33
CA ASP A 211 -13.02 6.81 -6.65
C ASP A 211 -14.04 7.93 -7.06
N PHE A 212 -14.34 8.90 -6.14
CA PHE A 212 -15.29 9.99 -6.35
C PHE A 212 -14.61 11.25 -6.92
#